data_ca61ff3d293eb6a3861918ca501c508b
#
_entry.id   ca61ff3d293eb6a3861918ca501c508b
#
_cell.length_a   1.000
_cell.length_b   1.000
_cell.length_c   1.000
_cell.angle_alpha   90.00
_cell.angle_beta   90.00
_cell.angle_gamma   90.00
#
_symmetry.space_group_name_H-M   'P 1'
#
loop_
_entity.id
_entity.type
_entity.pdbx_description
1 polymer ?
#
loop_
_entity_poly.entity_id
_entity_poly.type
_entity_poly.pdbx_seq_one_letter_code
_entity_poly.pdbx_strand_id
1 'polypeptide(L)'
;MLTTAINELIRELSGYVLQPGDSNYESAIKIDNGRIQLRPRLIIRPTVVEDVVIGYKFAVTHNLPFNIKGGGHSAAGYCLNDNGVVIDMKHLNKISFNKKKESLTAQMGVIWSDLYQFMIDTGTGLIPVGGGCPTVAPPGFMQGGGYSFVSRSYGMSVDSLLGIQIVTPDGKLRRVDIDSKSKEDQDIFWACRGGGGGNFGIIVEMEMKVHKPFSEKMLVGQIRYPLESVDEVLGVYNEWVETIPSAMTAYGFMGNQPDPLDATKNVKTIGLTPVF
;
A
#
# COMPACT_ATOMS: atom_id res chain seq x y z
N MET A 1 10.79 25.32 24.21
CA MET A 1 9.52 25.45 23.43
C MET A 1 9.14 24.14 22.75
N LEU A 2 9.86 23.59 21.77
CA LEU A 2 9.44 22.35 21.08
C LEU A 2 9.42 21.11 21.99
N THR A 3 10.37 20.96 22.91
CA THR A 3 10.41 19.84 23.88
C THR A 3 9.16 19.82 24.77
N THR A 4 8.70 20.98 25.22
CA THR A 4 7.45 21.10 26.01
C THR A 4 6.25 20.67 25.19
N ALA A 5 6.15 21.14 23.94
CA ALA A 5 5.09 20.76 23.02
C ALA A 5 5.08 19.26 22.69
N ILE A 6 6.26 18.63 22.57
CA ILE A 6 6.36 17.17 22.39
C ILE A 6 5.85 16.42 23.63
N ASN A 7 6.15 16.90 24.83
CA ASN A 7 5.64 16.29 26.06
C ASN A 7 4.11 16.44 26.20
N GLU A 8 3.54 17.54 25.69
CA GLU A 8 2.09 17.74 25.61
C GLU A 8 1.47 16.78 24.59
N LEU A 9 2.05 16.69 23.40
CA LEU A 9 1.64 15.72 22.37
C LEU A 9 1.59 14.28 22.90
N ILE A 10 2.65 13.85 23.63
CA ILE A 10 2.72 12.48 24.18
C ILE A 10 1.57 12.21 25.18
N ARG A 11 1.12 13.24 25.93
CA ARG A 11 0.00 13.09 26.87
C ARG A 11 -1.37 13.05 26.18
N GLU A 12 -1.49 13.69 25.03
CA GLU A 12 -2.74 13.79 24.28
C GLU A 12 -3.01 12.54 23.42
N LEU A 13 -1.95 11.86 22.96
CA LEU A 13 -2.07 10.67 22.13
C LEU A 13 -2.50 9.44 22.94
N SER A 14 -3.37 8.63 22.36
CA SER A 14 -3.62 7.23 22.79
C SER A 14 -2.49 6.30 22.36
N GLY A 15 -1.81 6.62 21.27
CA GLY A 15 -0.60 5.97 20.78
C GLY A 15 0.67 6.47 21.46
N TYR A 16 1.78 6.45 20.74
CA TYR A 16 3.07 6.87 21.30
C TYR A 16 3.97 7.53 20.25
N VAL A 17 5.03 8.16 20.75
CA VAL A 17 6.03 8.85 19.94
C VAL A 17 7.37 8.15 20.10
N LEU A 18 8.13 8.04 18.99
CA LEU A 18 9.53 7.63 18.99
C LEU A 18 10.40 8.82 18.58
N GLN A 19 11.56 8.94 19.24
CA GLN A 19 12.59 9.94 18.97
C GLN A 19 13.94 9.24 18.69
N PRO A 20 14.89 9.91 18.02
CA PRO A 20 16.25 9.40 17.91
C PRO A 20 16.81 9.02 19.27
N GLY A 21 17.31 7.78 19.40
CA GLY A 21 17.79 7.20 20.66
C GLY A 21 16.82 6.23 21.33
N ASP A 22 15.55 6.24 20.98
CA ASP A 22 14.60 5.24 21.48
C ASP A 22 14.87 3.85 20.86
N SER A 23 14.65 2.79 21.63
CA SER A 23 15.00 1.40 21.25
C SER A 23 14.39 0.93 19.92
N ASN A 24 13.19 1.43 19.58
CA ASN A 24 12.47 1.05 18.36
C ASN A 24 12.61 2.07 17.22
N TYR A 25 13.34 3.18 17.44
CA TYR A 25 13.45 4.23 16.42
C TYR A 25 14.15 3.73 15.15
N GLU A 26 15.30 3.06 15.28
CA GLU A 26 16.08 2.56 14.13
C GLU A 26 15.29 1.53 13.30
N SER A 27 14.43 0.74 13.91
CA SER A 27 13.55 -0.17 13.19
C SER A 27 12.38 0.56 12.51
N ALA A 28 11.92 1.65 13.11
CA ALA A 28 10.79 2.42 12.60
C ALA A 28 11.12 3.25 11.34
N ILE A 29 12.38 3.69 11.20
CA ILE A 29 12.83 4.42 10.00
C ILE A 29 13.22 3.50 8.82
N LYS A 30 13.27 2.19 9.01
CA LYS A 30 13.56 1.27 7.91
C LYS A 30 12.38 1.23 6.94
N ILE A 31 12.73 1.29 5.65
CA ILE A 31 11.82 1.15 4.52
C ILE A 31 12.41 0.16 3.51
N ASP A 32 11.61 -0.26 2.54
CA ASP A 32 12.02 -1.27 1.54
C ASP A 32 13.27 -0.82 0.75
N ASN A 33 13.31 0.44 0.31
CA ASN A 33 14.50 0.99 -0.33
C ASN A 33 15.58 1.38 0.71
N GLY A 34 16.48 0.47 1.01
CA GLY A 34 17.58 0.68 1.97
C GLY A 34 18.60 1.77 1.59
N ARG A 35 18.53 2.34 0.37
CA ARG A 35 19.35 3.51 -0.02
C ARG A 35 18.83 4.81 0.59
N ILE A 36 17.57 4.84 1.00
CA ILE A 36 16.95 6.00 1.63
C ILE A 36 17.26 5.94 3.14
N GLN A 37 17.95 6.95 3.63
CA GLN A 37 18.43 7.05 5.02
C GLN A 37 17.99 8.38 5.64
N LEU A 38 16.69 8.65 5.62
CA LEU A 38 16.11 9.86 6.21
C LEU A 38 15.85 9.65 7.71
N ARG A 39 16.04 10.70 8.50
CA ARG A 39 15.94 10.66 9.96
C ARG A 39 14.92 11.67 10.49
N PRO A 40 13.66 11.27 10.66
CA PRO A 40 12.64 12.16 11.21
C PRO A 40 12.97 12.55 12.67
N ARG A 41 12.57 13.74 13.05
CA ARG A 41 12.67 14.21 14.44
C ARG A 41 11.74 13.44 15.37
N LEU A 42 10.55 13.13 14.89
CA LEU A 42 9.51 12.41 15.60
C LEU A 42 8.85 11.37 14.68
N ILE A 43 8.54 10.22 15.25
CA ILE A 43 7.66 9.22 14.63
C ILE A 43 6.47 9.06 15.58
N ILE A 44 5.29 9.50 15.12
CA ILE A 44 4.03 9.31 15.83
C ILE A 44 3.44 7.98 15.39
N ARG A 45 3.10 7.10 16.32
CA ARG A 45 2.44 5.82 16.09
C ARG A 45 1.03 5.83 16.65
N PRO A 46 0.04 6.23 15.83
CA PRO A 46 -1.35 6.26 16.23
C PRO A 46 -1.87 4.85 16.53
N THR A 47 -2.74 4.72 17.55
CA THR A 47 -3.52 3.52 17.85
C THR A 47 -5.01 3.71 17.60
N VAL A 48 -5.44 4.97 17.49
CA VAL A 48 -6.79 5.39 17.11
C VAL A 48 -6.69 6.46 16.03
N VAL A 49 -7.77 6.65 15.26
CA VAL A 49 -7.80 7.61 14.14
C VAL A 49 -7.60 9.05 14.62
N GLU A 50 -8.08 9.37 15.80
CA GLU A 50 -7.95 10.68 16.44
C GLU A 50 -6.49 11.09 16.62
N ASP A 51 -5.61 10.15 16.92
CA ASP A 51 -4.16 10.37 17.05
C ASP A 51 -3.55 10.91 15.75
N VAL A 52 -4.08 10.51 14.58
CA VAL A 52 -3.63 11.02 13.28
C VAL A 52 -3.96 12.50 13.13
N VAL A 53 -5.16 12.90 13.55
CA VAL A 53 -5.59 14.31 13.55
C VAL A 53 -4.71 15.15 14.48
N ILE A 54 -4.43 14.61 15.69
CA ILE A 54 -3.55 15.26 16.68
C ILE A 54 -2.14 15.41 16.10
N GLY A 55 -1.57 14.35 15.56
CA GLY A 55 -0.24 14.35 14.95
C GLY A 55 -0.11 15.32 13.77
N TYR A 56 -1.12 15.35 12.90
CA TYR A 56 -1.20 16.31 11.80
C TYR A 56 -1.22 17.76 12.31
N LYS A 57 -2.14 18.07 13.24
CA LYS A 57 -2.24 19.42 13.83
C LYS A 57 -0.96 19.84 14.52
N PHE A 58 -0.30 18.93 15.25
CA PHE A 58 1.00 19.18 15.86
C PHE A 58 2.04 19.60 14.80
N ALA A 59 2.17 18.83 13.73
CA ALA A 59 3.13 19.13 12.66
C ALA A 59 2.87 20.51 12.02
N VAL A 60 1.61 20.81 11.70
CA VAL A 60 1.21 22.10 11.09
C VAL A 60 1.45 23.26 12.06
N THR A 61 1.02 23.13 13.32
CA THR A 61 1.15 24.20 14.33
C THR A 61 2.62 24.57 14.60
N HIS A 62 3.51 23.58 14.53
CA HIS A 62 4.94 23.78 14.77
C HIS A 62 5.76 23.97 13.48
N ASN A 63 5.08 24.13 12.33
CA ASN A 63 5.69 24.30 11.01
C ASN A 63 6.75 23.24 10.70
N LEU A 64 6.44 21.97 11.03
CA LEU A 64 7.30 20.83 10.77
C LEU A 64 6.87 20.12 9.50
N PRO A 65 7.79 19.73 8.61
CA PRO A 65 7.44 18.84 7.50
C PRO A 65 6.90 17.53 8.06
N PHE A 66 5.90 16.94 7.40
CA PHE A 66 5.36 15.66 7.83
C PHE A 66 5.11 14.73 6.64
N ASN A 67 5.27 13.43 6.91
CA ASN A 67 4.99 12.36 5.95
C ASN A 67 4.22 11.23 6.62
N ILE A 68 3.53 10.45 5.80
CA ILE A 68 2.72 9.32 6.24
C ILE A 68 3.38 8.03 5.81
N LYS A 69 3.52 7.10 6.76
CA LYS A 69 4.09 5.78 6.51
C LYS A 69 3.04 4.70 6.74
N GLY A 70 2.69 3.96 5.68
CA GLY A 70 1.99 2.69 5.73
C GLY A 70 3.00 1.54 5.78
N GLY A 71 3.05 0.71 4.72
CA GLY A 71 3.99 -0.40 4.62
C GLY A 71 5.47 -0.05 4.36
N GLY A 72 5.80 1.23 4.10
CA GLY A 72 7.19 1.65 3.86
C GLY A 72 7.77 1.28 2.49
N HIS A 73 6.94 1.06 1.48
CA HIS A 73 7.35 0.65 0.12
C HIS A 73 7.47 1.80 -0.89
N SER A 74 7.58 3.05 -0.44
CA SER A 74 7.88 4.15 -1.35
C SER A 74 9.31 4.04 -1.87
N ALA A 75 9.48 3.75 -3.16
CA ALA A 75 10.80 3.66 -3.79
C ALA A 75 11.58 4.97 -3.72
N ALA A 76 10.89 6.12 -3.75
CA ALA A 76 11.46 7.45 -3.63
C ALA A 76 11.60 7.95 -2.16
N GLY A 77 11.15 7.14 -1.17
CA GLY A 77 11.27 7.52 0.25
C GLY A 77 10.23 8.53 0.73
N TYR A 78 9.15 8.79 -0.01
CA TYR A 78 8.13 9.79 0.34
C TYR A 78 7.37 9.50 1.65
N CYS A 79 7.57 8.33 2.24
CA CYS A 79 7.00 7.97 3.55
C CYS A 79 7.90 8.38 4.73
N LEU A 80 9.05 8.99 4.48
CA LEU A 80 9.97 9.51 5.48
C LEU A 80 10.36 10.96 5.17
N ASN A 81 10.95 11.65 6.13
CA ASN A 81 11.58 12.95 5.97
C ASN A 81 12.79 13.10 6.91
N ASP A 82 13.55 14.15 6.71
CA ASP A 82 14.58 14.57 7.65
C ASP A 82 14.06 15.66 8.59
N ASN A 83 14.33 15.51 9.88
CA ASN A 83 14.04 16.50 10.93
C ASN A 83 12.57 16.90 11.10
N GLY A 84 11.63 16.21 10.44
CA GLY A 84 10.19 16.44 10.53
C GLY A 84 9.47 15.40 11.39
N VAL A 85 8.18 15.25 11.11
CA VAL A 85 7.27 14.29 11.73
C VAL A 85 6.93 13.19 10.74
N VAL A 86 7.00 11.94 11.14
CA VAL A 86 6.43 10.81 10.41
C VAL A 86 5.26 10.25 11.21
N ILE A 87 4.09 10.15 10.59
CA ILE A 87 2.95 9.45 11.18
C ILE A 87 2.97 8.01 10.63
N ASP A 88 3.46 7.08 11.45
CA ASP A 88 3.61 5.65 11.12
C ASP A 88 2.34 4.89 11.50
N MET A 89 1.55 4.54 10.51
CA MET A 89 0.21 3.96 10.66
C MET A 89 0.19 2.51 11.13
N LYS A 90 1.33 1.91 11.42
CA LYS A 90 1.49 0.47 11.68
C LYS A 90 0.45 -0.13 12.66
N HIS A 91 -0.02 0.63 13.64
CA HIS A 91 -0.98 0.16 14.64
C HIS A 91 -2.45 0.47 14.31
N LEU A 92 -2.72 1.21 13.23
CA LEU A 92 -4.06 1.31 12.65
C LEU A 92 -4.27 0.14 11.69
N ASN A 93 -4.52 -1.05 12.22
CA ASN A 93 -4.49 -2.30 11.48
C ASN A 93 -5.80 -3.10 11.54
N LYS A 94 -6.91 -2.44 11.82
CA LYS A 94 -8.22 -3.10 11.83
C LYS A 94 -8.66 -3.46 10.41
N ILE A 95 -9.24 -4.65 10.30
CA ILE A 95 -9.86 -5.15 9.07
C ILE A 95 -11.29 -5.59 9.41
N SER A 96 -12.22 -5.31 8.52
CA SER A 96 -13.60 -5.80 8.63
C SER A 96 -14.17 -6.14 7.26
N PHE A 97 -15.11 -7.08 7.23
CA PHE A 97 -15.77 -7.54 6.02
C PHE A 97 -17.29 -7.41 6.11
N ASN A 98 -17.88 -6.76 5.14
CA ASN A 98 -19.32 -6.66 4.99
C ASN A 98 -19.82 -7.65 3.94
N LYS A 99 -20.39 -8.78 4.40
CA LYS A 99 -20.87 -9.85 3.52
C LYS A 99 -21.99 -9.40 2.59
N LYS A 100 -22.85 -8.47 3.02
CA LYS A 100 -23.99 -8.01 2.20
C LYS A 100 -23.55 -7.12 1.05
N LYS A 101 -22.51 -6.31 1.27
CA LYS A 101 -21.95 -5.40 0.27
C LYS A 101 -20.82 -6.03 -0.53
N GLU A 102 -20.35 -7.20 -0.12
CA GLU A 102 -19.10 -7.81 -0.62
C GLU A 102 -17.95 -6.78 -0.60
N SER A 103 -17.84 -6.06 0.52
CA SER A 103 -16.82 -5.03 0.72
C SER A 103 -15.94 -5.33 1.92
N LEU A 104 -14.69 -4.96 1.78
CA LEU A 104 -13.63 -5.10 2.76
C LEU A 104 -13.19 -3.71 3.19
N THR A 105 -13.13 -3.47 4.49
CA THR A 105 -12.61 -2.23 5.05
C THR A 105 -11.29 -2.51 5.75
N ALA A 106 -10.26 -1.73 5.43
CA ALA A 106 -8.92 -1.85 6.00
C ALA A 106 -8.36 -0.49 6.41
N GLN A 107 -7.79 -0.42 7.62
CA GLN A 107 -7.06 0.75 8.08
C GLN A 107 -5.67 0.85 7.42
N MET A 108 -5.06 2.03 7.49
CA MET A 108 -3.85 2.40 6.75
C MET A 108 -2.61 1.58 7.10
N GLY A 109 -2.53 0.99 8.29
CA GLY A 109 -1.41 0.15 8.75
C GLY A 109 -1.52 -1.32 8.35
N VAL A 110 -2.62 -1.75 7.75
CA VAL A 110 -2.80 -3.11 7.23
C VAL A 110 -1.85 -3.34 6.06
N ILE A 111 -1.28 -4.54 5.96
CA ILE A 111 -0.48 -4.99 4.81
C ILE A 111 -1.21 -6.11 4.05
N TRP A 112 -0.80 -6.37 2.80
CA TRP A 112 -1.50 -7.35 1.96
C TRP A 112 -1.55 -8.75 2.56
N SER A 113 -0.49 -9.21 3.24
CA SER A 113 -0.51 -10.54 3.90
C SER A 113 -1.62 -10.67 4.93
N ASP A 114 -1.80 -9.64 5.77
CA ASP A 114 -2.83 -9.66 6.83
C ASP A 114 -4.23 -9.66 6.22
N LEU A 115 -4.40 -8.88 5.15
CA LEU A 115 -5.67 -8.77 4.45
C LEU A 115 -6.03 -10.07 3.71
N TYR A 116 -5.07 -10.70 3.05
CA TYR A 116 -5.28 -12.00 2.40
C TYR A 116 -5.60 -13.09 3.43
N GLN A 117 -4.86 -13.15 4.54
CA GLN A 117 -5.16 -14.10 5.61
C GLN A 117 -6.55 -13.87 6.19
N PHE A 118 -6.92 -12.62 6.45
CA PHE A 118 -8.27 -12.28 6.91
C PHE A 118 -9.35 -12.77 5.94
N MET A 119 -9.17 -12.56 4.62
CA MET A 119 -10.13 -13.03 3.62
C MET A 119 -10.22 -14.55 3.55
N ILE A 120 -9.11 -15.27 3.68
CA ILE A 120 -9.08 -16.73 3.79
C ILE A 120 -9.92 -17.17 5.01
N ASP A 121 -9.73 -16.54 6.15
CA ASP A 121 -10.41 -16.89 7.41
C ASP A 121 -11.92 -16.63 7.36
N THR A 122 -12.38 -15.71 6.48
CA THR A 122 -13.83 -15.52 6.26
C THR A 122 -14.52 -16.71 5.56
N GLY A 123 -13.77 -17.57 4.89
CA GLY A 123 -14.28 -18.72 4.13
C GLY A 123 -15.20 -18.37 2.96
N THR A 124 -15.25 -17.11 2.53
CA THR A 124 -16.15 -16.66 1.44
C THR A 124 -15.65 -16.99 0.04
N GLY A 125 -14.36 -17.27 -0.12
CA GLY A 125 -13.73 -17.47 -1.42
C GLY A 125 -13.61 -16.19 -2.28
N LEU A 126 -13.98 -15.02 -1.73
CA LEU A 126 -13.83 -13.73 -2.42
C LEU A 126 -12.40 -13.20 -2.30
N ILE A 127 -11.96 -12.48 -3.33
CA ILE A 127 -10.60 -11.92 -3.42
C ILE A 127 -10.62 -10.40 -3.62
N PRO A 128 -9.70 -9.64 -3.00
CA PRO A 128 -9.42 -8.27 -3.37
C PRO A 128 -8.56 -8.19 -4.64
N VAL A 129 -8.62 -7.08 -5.36
CA VAL A 129 -7.63 -6.75 -6.41
C VAL A 129 -6.38 -6.20 -5.73
N GLY A 130 -5.52 -7.08 -5.27
CA GLY A 130 -4.40 -6.75 -4.39
C GLY A 130 -3.02 -6.94 -5.00
N GLY A 131 -2.00 -6.42 -4.32
CA GLY A 131 -0.61 -6.51 -4.75
C GLY A 131 0.03 -7.87 -4.43
N GLY A 132 1.05 -8.25 -5.22
CA GLY A 132 1.80 -9.49 -5.02
C GLY A 132 2.82 -9.43 -3.87
N CYS A 133 3.26 -8.24 -3.44
CA CYS A 133 4.19 -8.09 -2.33
C CYS A 133 3.43 -8.06 -0.99
N PRO A 134 3.69 -9.02 -0.07
CA PRO A 134 2.89 -9.21 1.15
C PRO A 134 2.99 -8.06 2.14
N THR A 135 4.08 -7.30 2.15
CA THR A 135 4.38 -6.24 3.11
C THR A 135 3.97 -4.83 2.65
N VAL A 136 3.46 -4.70 1.43
CA VAL A 136 2.91 -3.43 0.92
C VAL A 136 1.55 -3.15 1.58
N ALA A 137 1.32 -1.90 1.96
CA ALA A 137 0.03 -1.47 2.49
C ALA A 137 -0.96 -1.10 1.37
N PRO A 138 -2.19 -1.63 1.40
CA PRO A 138 -3.22 -1.36 0.40
C PRO A 138 -3.44 0.12 0.07
N PRO A 139 -3.54 1.05 1.07
CA PRO A 139 -3.82 2.44 0.75
C PRO A 139 -2.75 3.11 -0.11
N GLY A 140 -1.46 2.89 0.18
CA GLY A 140 -0.38 3.44 -0.67
C GLY A 140 -0.37 2.84 -2.08
N PHE A 141 -0.70 1.55 -2.19
CA PHE A 141 -0.79 0.82 -3.44
C PHE A 141 -1.97 1.32 -4.30
N MET A 142 -3.16 1.43 -3.72
CA MET A 142 -4.37 1.85 -4.42
C MET A 142 -4.34 3.31 -4.86
N GLN A 143 -3.78 4.23 -4.06
CA GLN A 143 -3.66 5.63 -4.43
C GLN A 143 -2.80 5.85 -5.68
N GLY A 144 -1.87 4.95 -5.98
CA GLY A 144 -1.07 4.91 -7.22
C GLY A 144 -1.71 4.13 -8.36
N GLY A 145 -2.96 3.67 -8.20
CA GLY A 145 -3.66 2.82 -9.14
C GLY A 145 -3.69 1.36 -8.71
N GLY A 146 -2.57 0.75 -8.42
CA GLY A 146 -2.45 -0.62 -7.90
C GLY A 146 -2.65 -1.69 -8.96
N TYR A 147 -1.57 -2.07 -9.64
CA TYR A 147 -1.59 -3.17 -10.62
C TYR A 147 -1.52 -4.53 -9.92
N SER A 148 -2.41 -5.44 -10.26
CA SER A 148 -2.57 -6.77 -9.67
C SER A 148 -2.45 -7.87 -10.72
N PHE A 149 -2.13 -9.10 -10.29
CA PHE A 149 -2.23 -10.30 -11.14
C PHE A 149 -3.63 -10.53 -11.72
N VAL A 150 -4.65 -9.96 -11.11
CA VAL A 150 -6.04 -10.09 -11.55
C VAL A 150 -6.59 -8.83 -12.22
N SER A 151 -5.74 -7.84 -12.49
CA SER A 151 -6.18 -6.55 -13.06
C SER A 151 -6.78 -6.68 -14.47
N ARG A 152 -6.35 -7.64 -15.27
CA ARG A 152 -6.97 -7.89 -16.59
C ARG A 152 -8.44 -8.28 -16.48
N SER A 153 -8.83 -8.84 -15.33
CA SER A 153 -10.18 -9.32 -15.10
C SER A 153 -11.07 -8.33 -14.38
N TYR A 154 -10.50 -7.60 -13.42
CA TYR A 154 -11.29 -6.78 -12.47
C TYR A 154 -10.89 -5.31 -12.46
N GLY A 155 -10.01 -4.88 -13.37
CA GLY A 155 -9.45 -3.53 -13.38
C GLY A 155 -8.29 -3.35 -12.41
N MET A 156 -7.83 -2.11 -12.27
CA MET A 156 -6.82 -1.74 -11.27
C MET A 156 -7.40 -1.84 -9.86
N SER A 157 -6.55 -1.98 -8.86
CA SER A 157 -7.02 -2.05 -7.46
C SER A 157 -7.89 -0.85 -7.08
N VAL A 158 -7.54 0.34 -7.56
CA VAL A 158 -8.29 1.58 -7.34
C VAL A 158 -9.71 1.57 -7.94
N ASP A 159 -9.97 0.76 -8.97
CA ASP A 159 -11.31 0.62 -9.54
C ASP A 159 -12.27 -0.12 -8.59
N SER A 160 -11.71 -0.87 -7.65
CA SER A 160 -12.46 -1.52 -6.58
C SER A 160 -12.68 -0.62 -5.36
N LEU A 161 -12.13 0.60 -5.30
CA LEU A 161 -12.29 1.50 -4.17
C LEU A 161 -13.72 2.04 -4.10
N LEU A 162 -14.39 1.81 -2.97
CA LEU A 162 -15.78 2.24 -2.70
C LEU A 162 -15.83 3.50 -1.85
N GLY A 163 -14.89 3.68 -0.92
CA GLY A 163 -14.85 4.84 -0.04
C GLY A 163 -13.56 4.90 0.78
N ILE A 164 -13.31 6.06 1.37
CA ILE A 164 -12.17 6.33 2.26
C ILE A 164 -12.60 7.15 3.47
N GLN A 165 -11.88 6.99 4.58
CA GLN A 165 -11.81 7.99 5.62
C GLN A 165 -10.49 8.75 5.46
N ILE A 166 -10.57 10.07 5.47
CA ILE A 166 -9.45 10.97 5.19
C ILE A 166 -9.43 12.16 6.14
N VAL A 167 -8.26 12.49 6.66
CA VAL A 167 -8.01 13.76 7.35
C VAL A 167 -7.61 14.78 6.30
N THR A 168 -8.47 15.77 6.09
CA THR A 168 -8.27 16.83 5.10
C THR A 168 -7.37 17.96 5.64
N PRO A 169 -6.84 18.87 4.78
CA PRO A 169 -5.93 19.93 5.21
C PRO A 169 -6.50 20.90 6.27
N ASP A 170 -7.83 20.97 6.42
CA ASP A 170 -8.49 21.71 7.50
C ASP A 170 -8.48 20.96 8.86
N GLY A 171 -7.82 19.81 8.92
CA GLY A 171 -7.70 18.98 10.12
C GLY A 171 -8.96 18.24 10.52
N LYS A 172 -9.92 18.08 9.60
CA LYS A 172 -11.15 17.33 9.84
C LYS A 172 -11.07 15.93 9.27
N LEU A 173 -11.62 14.97 10.01
CA LEU A 173 -11.87 13.63 9.54
C LEU A 173 -13.15 13.61 8.71
N ARG A 174 -13.06 13.18 7.46
CA ARG A 174 -14.19 13.05 6.54
C ARG A 174 -14.31 11.61 6.02
N ARG A 175 -15.54 11.17 5.75
CA ARG A 175 -15.78 10.01 4.90
C ARG A 175 -16.24 10.49 3.52
N VAL A 176 -15.54 10.05 2.50
CA VAL A 176 -15.89 10.29 1.10
C VAL A 176 -15.94 8.95 0.35
N ASP A 177 -16.91 8.80 -0.53
CA ASP A 177 -17.18 7.53 -1.20
C ASP A 177 -17.85 7.73 -2.56
N ILE A 178 -18.12 6.61 -3.25
CA ILE A 178 -18.75 6.59 -4.57
C ILE A 178 -20.16 7.23 -4.58
N ASP A 179 -20.83 7.28 -3.41
CA ASP A 179 -22.18 7.82 -3.24
C ASP A 179 -22.20 9.26 -2.71
N SER A 180 -21.04 9.88 -2.51
CA SER A 180 -20.90 11.25 -2.00
C SER A 180 -21.67 12.25 -2.85
N LYS A 181 -22.40 13.16 -2.21
CA LYS A 181 -23.31 14.08 -2.89
C LYS A 181 -22.70 15.47 -3.11
N SER A 182 -21.83 15.92 -2.21
CA SER A 182 -21.17 17.21 -2.37
C SER A 182 -20.10 17.15 -3.47
N LYS A 183 -19.96 18.23 -4.22
CA LYS A 183 -18.92 18.31 -5.26
C LYS A 183 -17.51 18.21 -4.66
N GLU A 184 -17.29 18.80 -3.49
CA GLU A 184 -16.03 18.74 -2.77
C GLU A 184 -15.65 17.28 -2.43
N ASP A 185 -16.59 16.51 -1.86
CA ASP A 185 -16.33 15.10 -1.49
C ASP A 185 -16.10 14.21 -2.72
N GLN A 186 -16.84 14.48 -3.82
CA GLN A 186 -16.65 13.82 -5.09
C GLN A 186 -15.24 14.09 -5.66
N ASP A 187 -14.77 15.33 -5.59
CA ASP A 187 -13.45 15.74 -6.07
C ASP A 187 -12.34 15.13 -5.22
N ILE A 188 -12.49 15.07 -3.89
CA ILE A 188 -11.56 14.40 -3.00
C ILE A 188 -11.51 12.91 -3.33
N PHE A 189 -12.65 12.26 -3.48
CA PHE A 189 -12.71 10.83 -3.79
C PHE A 189 -12.07 10.52 -5.14
N TRP A 190 -12.38 11.33 -6.15
CA TRP A 190 -11.77 11.22 -7.49
C TRP A 190 -10.25 11.39 -7.43
N ALA A 191 -9.74 12.40 -6.75
CA ALA A 191 -8.32 12.69 -6.64
C ALA A 191 -7.54 11.55 -5.94
N CYS A 192 -8.13 10.93 -4.91
CA CYS A 192 -7.54 9.80 -4.19
C CYS A 192 -7.56 8.48 -4.99
N ARG A 193 -8.22 8.44 -6.14
CA ARG A 193 -8.29 7.28 -7.03
C ARG A 193 -7.23 7.36 -8.14
N GLY A 194 -5.96 7.16 -7.77
CA GLY A 194 -4.83 7.14 -8.71
C GLY A 194 -3.98 8.41 -8.77
N GLY A 195 -4.37 9.48 -8.05
CA GLY A 195 -3.61 10.74 -7.99
C GLY A 195 -2.35 10.69 -7.13
N GLY A 196 -2.01 9.53 -6.59
CA GLY A 196 -0.82 9.31 -5.76
C GLY A 196 -1.04 9.58 -4.28
N GLY A 197 -0.25 8.92 -3.45
CA GLY A 197 -0.33 9.03 -1.99
C GLY A 197 0.20 10.35 -1.44
N GLY A 198 -0.41 10.84 -0.35
CA GLY A 198 0.06 12.00 0.41
C GLY A 198 -0.25 13.37 -0.20
N ASN A 199 -1.07 13.45 -1.26
CA ASN A 199 -1.32 14.71 -1.98
C ASN A 199 -2.59 15.45 -1.53
N PHE A 200 -3.63 14.74 -1.12
CA PHE A 200 -4.97 15.32 -0.92
C PHE A 200 -5.46 15.23 0.53
N GLY A 201 -4.68 14.64 1.40
CA GLY A 201 -4.98 14.43 2.81
C GLY A 201 -4.38 13.12 3.32
N ILE A 202 -4.65 12.79 4.57
CA ILE A 202 -4.16 11.60 5.23
C ILE A 202 -5.27 10.55 5.26
N ILE A 203 -5.19 9.56 4.39
CA ILE A 203 -6.13 8.43 4.43
C ILE A 203 -5.84 7.59 5.66
N VAL A 204 -6.88 7.26 6.42
CA VAL A 204 -6.79 6.44 7.62
C VAL A 204 -7.47 5.08 7.45
N GLU A 205 -8.42 4.98 6.51
CA GLU A 205 -9.18 3.79 6.23
C GLU A 205 -9.66 3.77 4.77
N MET A 206 -9.71 2.58 4.17
CA MET A 206 -10.26 2.35 2.82
C MET A 206 -11.31 1.23 2.86
N GLU A 207 -12.42 1.43 2.14
CA GLU A 207 -13.41 0.41 1.81
C GLU A 207 -13.27 0.02 0.34
N MET A 208 -13.11 -1.27 0.07
CA MET A 208 -12.94 -1.79 -1.28
C MET A 208 -13.89 -2.95 -1.56
N LYS A 209 -14.35 -3.05 -2.80
CA LYS A 209 -15.09 -4.21 -3.29
C LYS A 209 -14.16 -5.42 -3.35
N VAL A 210 -14.70 -6.60 -3.02
CA VAL A 210 -14.06 -7.88 -3.28
C VAL A 210 -14.82 -8.64 -4.37
N HIS A 211 -14.13 -9.55 -5.04
CA HIS A 211 -14.62 -10.17 -6.26
C HIS A 211 -14.64 -11.68 -6.14
N LYS A 212 -15.61 -12.32 -6.81
CA LYS A 212 -15.61 -13.77 -6.97
C LYS A 212 -14.53 -14.15 -7.98
N PRO A 213 -13.57 -15.02 -7.64
CA PRO A 213 -12.56 -15.46 -8.58
C PRO A 213 -13.18 -16.29 -9.70
N PHE A 214 -12.53 -16.32 -10.88
CA PHE A 214 -12.97 -17.13 -12.03
C PHE A 214 -12.87 -18.63 -11.74
N SER A 215 -11.95 -19.03 -10.89
CA SER A 215 -11.69 -20.41 -10.52
C SER A 215 -11.38 -20.49 -9.03
N GLU A 216 -11.67 -21.62 -8.43
CA GLU A 216 -11.26 -21.94 -7.06
C GLU A 216 -9.74 -22.22 -6.95
N LYS A 217 -9.08 -22.41 -8.07
CA LYS A 217 -7.64 -22.68 -8.14
C LYS A 217 -6.99 -21.70 -9.12
N MET A 218 -5.85 -21.17 -8.73
CA MET A 218 -4.99 -20.39 -9.60
C MET A 218 -3.78 -21.24 -9.99
N LEU A 219 -3.47 -21.29 -11.29
CA LEU A 219 -2.23 -21.83 -11.80
C LEU A 219 -1.19 -20.69 -11.81
N VAL A 220 -0.12 -20.88 -11.07
CA VAL A 220 1.01 -19.94 -11.07
C VAL A 220 2.26 -20.72 -11.49
N GLY A 221 2.97 -20.21 -12.48
CA GLY A 221 4.20 -20.82 -12.97
C GLY A 221 5.34 -19.81 -13.10
N GLN A 222 6.53 -20.31 -13.36
CA GLN A 222 7.67 -19.49 -13.74
C GLN A 222 8.39 -20.14 -14.92
N ILE A 223 8.57 -19.38 -15.99
CA ILE A 223 9.32 -19.77 -17.17
C ILE A 223 10.54 -18.86 -17.23
N ARG A 224 11.71 -19.42 -17.43
CA ARG A 224 12.97 -18.66 -17.49
C ARG A 224 13.74 -19.01 -18.75
N TYR A 225 14.29 -17.98 -19.37
CA TYR A 225 15.17 -18.09 -20.53
C TYR A 225 16.49 -17.37 -20.25
N PRO A 226 17.61 -17.78 -20.88
CA PRO A 226 18.84 -16.98 -20.87
C PRO A 226 18.56 -15.56 -21.36
N LEU A 227 19.26 -14.57 -20.81
CA LEU A 227 19.02 -13.15 -21.17
C LEU A 227 19.34 -12.88 -22.64
N GLU A 228 20.20 -13.68 -23.26
CA GLU A 228 20.54 -13.62 -24.70
C GLU A 228 19.31 -13.82 -25.60
N SER A 229 18.29 -14.52 -25.10
CA SER A 229 17.02 -14.76 -25.83
C SER A 229 15.98 -13.66 -25.61
N VAL A 230 16.33 -12.52 -25.02
CA VAL A 230 15.35 -11.49 -24.60
C VAL A 230 14.49 -10.98 -25.76
N ASP A 231 15.08 -10.71 -26.92
CA ASP A 231 14.35 -10.15 -28.08
C ASP A 231 13.33 -11.15 -28.62
N GLU A 232 13.69 -12.44 -28.71
CA GLU A 232 12.80 -13.51 -29.14
C GLU A 232 11.66 -13.71 -28.13
N VAL A 233 11.98 -13.79 -26.85
CA VAL A 233 10.98 -13.95 -25.76
C VAL A 233 10.01 -12.80 -25.70
N LEU A 234 10.47 -11.56 -25.83
CA LEU A 234 9.60 -10.37 -25.84
C LEU A 234 8.74 -10.31 -27.10
N GLY A 235 9.29 -10.71 -28.26
CA GLY A 235 8.52 -10.81 -29.51
C GLY A 235 7.33 -11.76 -29.36
N VAL A 236 7.60 -12.98 -28.91
CA VAL A 236 6.54 -13.99 -28.67
C VAL A 236 5.58 -13.53 -27.57
N TYR A 237 6.08 -12.91 -26.49
CA TYR A 237 5.24 -12.40 -25.40
C TYR A 237 4.24 -11.34 -25.91
N ASN A 238 4.69 -10.41 -26.74
CA ASN A 238 3.84 -9.34 -27.27
C ASN A 238 2.68 -9.89 -28.13
N GLU A 239 2.95 -10.89 -28.97
CA GLU A 239 1.92 -11.54 -29.74
C GLU A 239 0.96 -12.38 -28.88
N TRP A 240 1.53 -13.10 -27.90
CA TRP A 240 0.78 -13.96 -27.01
C TRP A 240 -0.18 -13.17 -26.10
N VAL A 241 0.26 -12.04 -25.54
CA VAL A 241 -0.54 -11.24 -24.59
C VAL A 241 -1.81 -10.66 -25.20
N GLU A 242 -1.81 -10.44 -26.54
CA GLU A 242 -2.99 -9.97 -27.30
C GLU A 242 -4.08 -11.04 -27.43
N THR A 243 -3.73 -12.31 -27.30
CA THR A 243 -4.61 -13.47 -27.58
C THR A 243 -5.10 -14.20 -26.34
N ILE A 244 -4.46 -13.98 -25.17
CA ILE A 244 -4.82 -14.70 -23.96
C ILE A 244 -6.13 -14.22 -23.33
N PRO A 245 -6.88 -15.11 -22.66
CA PRO A 245 -8.09 -14.74 -21.92
C PRO A 245 -7.82 -13.64 -20.88
N SER A 246 -8.83 -12.83 -20.57
CA SER A 246 -8.72 -11.81 -19.52
C SER A 246 -8.40 -12.38 -18.13
N ALA A 247 -8.78 -13.64 -17.87
CA ALA A 247 -8.44 -14.36 -16.66
C ALA A 247 -6.94 -14.68 -16.54
N MET A 248 -6.18 -14.61 -17.62
CA MET A 248 -4.75 -14.90 -17.64
C MET A 248 -3.91 -13.63 -17.67
N THR A 249 -2.82 -13.62 -16.92
CA THR A 249 -1.82 -12.55 -16.94
C THR A 249 -0.42 -13.15 -16.85
N ALA A 250 0.61 -12.37 -17.15
CA ALA A 250 1.98 -12.73 -16.86
C ALA A 250 2.80 -11.50 -16.50
N TYR A 251 3.66 -11.64 -15.49
CA TYR A 251 4.68 -10.67 -15.16
C TYR A 251 5.99 -11.07 -15.83
N GLY A 252 6.60 -10.12 -16.53
CA GLY A 252 7.95 -10.26 -17.05
C GLY A 252 8.97 -9.61 -16.12
N PHE A 253 10.10 -10.24 -15.89
CA PHE A 253 11.21 -9.65 -15.15
C PHE A 253 12.55 -10.07 -15.76
N MET A 254 13.53 -9.20 -15.68
CA MET A 254 14.90 -9.45 -16.08
C MET A 254 15.84 -9.24 -14.89
N GLY A 255 16.80 -10.14 -14.71
CA GLY A 255 17.76 -10.00 -13.61
C GLY A 255 18.63 -11.23 -13.40
N ASN A 256 19.47 -11.14 -12.38
CA ASN A 256 20.25 -12.28 -11.91
C ASN A 256 19.35 -13.19 -11.06
N GLN A 257 19.31 -14.46 -11.43
CA GLN A 257 18.54 -15.48 -10.72
C GLN A 257 19.45 -16.67 -10.42
N PRO A 258 19.19 -17.45 -9.35
CA PRO A 258 19.89 -18.70 -9.14
C PRO A 258 19.83 -19.60 -10.38
N ASP A 259 20.96 -20.17 -10.78
CA ASP A 259 21.02 -21.14 -11.85
C ASP A 259 20.19 -22.38 -11.45
N PRO A 260 19.22 -22.83 -12.26
CA PRO A 260 18.42 -24.01 -11.95
C PRO A 260 19.25 -25.31 -11.89
N LEU A 261 20.45 -25.33 -12.49
CA LEU A 261 21.36 -26.49 -12.50
C LEU A 261 22.46 -26.38 -11.43
N ASP A 262 22.73 -25.17 -10.91
CA ASP A 262 23.76 -24.95 -9.89
C ASP A 262 23.36 -23.73 -9.02
N ALA A 263 22.67 -23.99 -7.93
CA ALA A 263 22.17 -22.95 -7.01
C ALA A 263 23.28 -22.08 -6.36
N THR A 264 24.54 -22.44 -6.51
CA THR A 264 25.69 -21.62 -6.04
C THR A 264 26.03 -20.50 -7.00
N LYS A 265 25.49 -20.50 -8.21
CA LYS A 265 25.70 -19.50 -9.25
C LYS A 265 24.45 -18.71 -9.52
N ASN A 266 24.63 -17.49 -10.01
CA ASN A 266 23.57 -16.69 -10.57
C ASN A 266 23.77 -16.53 -12.08
N VAL A 267 22.68 -16.64 -12.84
CA VAL A 267 22.63 -16.43 -14.28
C VAL A 267 21.70 -15.28 -14.62
N LYS A 268 22.02 -14.53 -15.66
CA LYS A 268 21.16 -13.48 -16.19
C LYS A 268 20.03 -14.13 -16.98
N THR A 269 18.81 -13.80 -16.60
CA THR A 269 17.62 -14.38 -17.22
C THR A 269 16.57 -13.33 -17.55
N ILE A 270 15.72 -13.62 -18.53
CA ILE A 270 14.37 -13.07 -18.66
C ILE A 270 13.39 -14.13 -18.19
N GLY A 271 12.54 -13.78 -17.25
CA GLY A 271 11.53 -14.65 -16.68
C GLY A 271 10.13 -14.16 -16.93
N LEU A 272 9.20 -15.09 -17.13
CA LEU A 272 7.77 -14.85 -17.18
C LEU A 272 7.10 -15.62 -16.04
N THR A 273 6.21 -14.94 -15.32
CA THR A 273 5.38 -15.55 -14.28
C THR A 273 3.92 -15.50 -14.74
N PRO A 274 3.44 -16.50 -15.50
CA PRO A 274 2.05 -16.60 -15.86
C PRO A 274 1.19 -16.93 -14.63
N VAL A 275 0.01 -16.32 -14.61
CA VAL A 275 -1.04 -16.57 -13.60
C VAL A 275 -2.36 -16.74 -14.34
N PHE A 276 -3.05 -17.86 -14.09
CA PHE A 276 -4.32 -18.22 -14.71
C PHE A 276 -5.28 -18.87 -13.72
#